data_4cf85bd36fce2d776a25c5ec03416fe9
#
_entry.id   4cf85bd36fce2d776a25c5ec03416fe9
#
_cell.length_a   1.000
_cell.length_b   1.000
_cell.length_c   1.000
_cell.angle_alpha   90.00
_cell.angle_beta   90.00
_cell.angle_gamma   90.00
#
_symmetry.space_group_name_H-M   'P 1'
#
loop_
_entity.id
_entity.type
_entity.pdbx_description
1 polymer ?
#
loop_
_entity_poly.entity_id
_entity_poly.type
_entity_poly.pdbx_seq_one_letter_code
_entity_poly.pdbx_strand_id
1 'polypeptide(L)'
;MATLVAPYFPIIYVRGYAMTSAEIADAASSPYMGFNVGATKLRQAWDGQVRRHVFESPLVRLMKDCGYRDIYADGAEMAGPVPARSVVIYRYYDSADPDLGGGKALSITAAAEGLRDLIHQLRTQVCGTDAQALQHFKVHLVAHSMGGLVCRCFLQNDAVSTPDDRALVSKVFTYATPHNGIEMAGLNVPALLGLWDMNNFNRKVMAGYLGLPDGSGRVDSLDGKFDPQRFFCFV
;
A
#
# COMPACT_ATOMS: atom_id res chain seq x y z
N MET A 1 21.95 17.35 4.01
CA MET A 1 21.68 16.13 4.75
C MET A 1 20.20 16.09 5.11
N ALA A 2 19.49 15.00 4.81
CA ALA A 2 18.08 14.89 5.14
C ALA A 2 17.96 14.57 6.64
N THR A 3 17.38 15.49 7.42
CA THR A 3 17.15 15.25 8.85
C THR A 3 15.92 14.38 9.01
N LEU A 4 16.12 13.09 9.32
CA LEU A 4 15.06 12.18 9.72
C LEU A 4 14.61 12.53 11.14
N VAL A 5 13.41 13.06 11.29
CA VAL A 5 12.83 13.44 12.59
C VAL A 5 11.47 12.78 12.74
N ALA A 6 11.32 11.91 13.74
CA ALA A 6 10.02 11.34 14.07
C ALA A 6 8.99 12.44 14.38
N PRO A 7 7.74 12.29 13.97
CA PRO A 7 7.15 11.16 13.25
C PRO A 7 7.23 11.24 11.72
N TYR A 8 7.99 12.15 11.15
CA TYR A 8 8.01 12.49 9.73
C TYR A 8 9.00 11.61 8.97
N PHE A 9 8.57 10.43 8.62
CA PHE A 9 9.31 9.48 7.79
C PHE A 9 8.72 9.43 6.36
N PRO A 10 9.47 8.93 5.37
CA PRO A 10 8.92 8.68 4.04
C PRO A 10 7.64 7.84 4.11
N ILE A 11 6.70 8.14 3.24
CA ILE A 11 5.43 7.42 3.10
C ILE A 11 5.48 6.65 1.79
N ILE A 12 5.26 5.34 1.84
CA ILE A 12 5.05 4.52 0.65
C ILE A 12 3.56 4.24 0.52
N TYR A 13 2.96 4.67 -0.60
CA TYR A 13 1.57 4.41 -0.93
C TYR A 13 1.47 3.16 -1.80
N VAL A 14 0.69 2.18 -1.34
CA VAL A 14 0.50 0.89 -1.99
C VAL A 14 -0.96 0.75 -2.40
N ARG A 15 -1.28 1.16 -3.63
CA ARG A 15 -2.62 1.02 -4.16
C ARG A 15 -2.90 -0.44 -4.49
N GLY A 16 -4.12 -0.90 -4.18
CA GLY A 16 -4.65 -2.13 -4.74
C GLY A 16 -5.23 -1.89 -6.12
N TYR A 17 -5.27 -2.91 -6.91
CA TYR A 17 -6.12 -3.00 -8.09
C TYR A 17 -6.95 -4.28 -7.98
N ALA A 18 -8.05 -4.34 -8.68
CA ALA A 18 -8.85 -5.55 -8.78
C ALA A 18 -9.16 -5.83 -10.25
N MET A 19 -9.28 -6.98 -10.61
CA MET A 19 -10.03 -7.84 -11.50
C MET A 19 -10.16 -7.50 -13.00
N THR A 20 -10.23 -6.26 -13.46
CA THR A 20 -10.50 -5.96 -14.87
C THR A 20 -9.37 -5.17 -15.52
N SER A 21 -9.19 -5.33 -16.83
CA SER A 21 -8.21 -4.53 -17.59
C SER A 21 -8.47 -3.03 -17.47
N ALA A 22 -9.74 -2.62 -17.34
CA ALA A 22 -10.10 -1.21 -17.14
C ALA A 22 -9.63 -0.69 -15.76
N GLU A 23 -9.72 -1.50 -14.71
CA GLU A 23 -9.23 -1.13 -13.37
C GLU A 23 -7.70 -1.10 -13.31
N ILE A 24 -7.02 -1.96 -14.05
CA ILE A 24 -5.56 -1.92 -14.20
C ILE A 24 -5.14 -0.61 -14.87
N ALA A 25 -5.77 -0.28 -16.00
CA ALA A 25 -5.50 0.97 -16.72
C ALA A 25 -5.84 2.21 -15.86
N ASP A 26 -6.94 2.19 -15.10
CA ASP A 26 -7.28 3.25 -14.15
C ASP A 26 -6.25 3.34 -13.01
N ALA A 27 -5.75 2.22 -12.49
CA ALA A 27 -4.70 2.21 -11.49
C ALA A 27 -3.40 2.79 -12.02
N ALA A 28 -3.01 2.45 -13.24
CA ALA A 28 -1.82 2.99 -13.89
C ALA A 28 -1.95 4.49 -14.19
N SER A 29 -3.14 4.95 -14.63
CA SER A 29 -3.40 6.36 -14.95
C SER A 29 -3.62 7.24 -13.71
N SER A 30 -4.13 6.70 -12.62
CA SER A 30 -4.42 7.43 -11.37
C SER A 30 -3.88 6.69 -10.14
N PRO A 31 -2.56 6.61 -9.99
CA PRO A 31 -1.91 5.77 -8.98
C PRO A 31 -2.22 6.18 -7.53
N TYR A 32 -2.63 7.41 -7.29
CA TYR A 32 -3.06 7.89 -5.97
C TYR A 32 -4.53 7.62 -5.66
N MET A 33 -5.33 7.16 -6.63
CA MET A 33 -6.77 6.93 -6.47
C MET A 33 -7.50 8.12 -5.81
N GLY A 34 -7.20 9.33 -6.28
CA GLY A 34 -7.75 10.58 -5.72
C GLY A 34 -7.05 11.09 -4.45
N PHE A 35 -6.03 10.43 -3.96
CA PHE A 35 -5.23 10.92 -2.82
C PHE A 35 -4.48 12.21 -3.13
N ASN A 36 -4.19 12.47 -4.38
CA ASN A 36 -3.53 13.69 -4.88
C ASN A 36 -4.51 14.78 -5.31
N VAL A 37 -5.81 14.49 -5.38
CA VAL A 37 -6.84 15.42 -5.86
C VAL A 37 -7.96 15.53 -4.84
N GLY A 38 -8.26 16.76 -4.41
CA GLY A 38 -9.44 17.03 -3.61
C GLY A 38 -10.72 16.81 -4.42
N ALA A 39 -11.80 16.42 -3.78
CA ALA A 39 -13.09 16.20 -4.40
C ALA A 39 -14.18 17.09 -3.77
N THR A 40 -15.03 17.66 -4.61
CA THR A 40 -16.28 18.30 -4.19
C THR A 40 -17.44 17.48 -4.68
N LYS A 41 -18.32 17.05 -3.76
CA LYS A 41 -19.57 16.34 -4.09
C LYS A 41 -20.76 17.14 -3.62
N LEU A 42 -21.76 17.26 -4.50
CA LEU A 42 -23.08 17.79 -4.17
C LEU A 42 -24.01 16.62 -3.86
N ARG A 43 -24.69 16.67 -2.74
CA ARG A 43 -25.70 15.69 -2.37
C ARG A 43 -26.99 16.39 -1.96
N GLN A 44 -28.12 15.89 -2.45
CA GLN A 44 -29.41 16.33 -1.98
C GLN A 44 -29.74 15.61 -0.67
N ALA A 45 -30.05 16.37 0.37
CA ALA A 45 -30.53 15.87 1.65
C ALA A 45 -31.99 15.44 1.54
N TRP A 46 -32.50 14.75 2.55
CA TRP A 46 -33.90 14.28 2.61
C TRP A 46 -34.93 15.43 2.58
N ASP A 47 -34.52 16.62 3.01
CA ASP A 47 -35.30 17.87 3.00
C ASP A 47 -35.26 18.61 1.64
N GLY A 48 -34.64 18.01 0.62
CA GLY A 48 -34.48 18.59 -0.71
C GLY A 48 -33.33 19.59 -0.83
N GLN A 49 -32.67 19.98 0.25
CA GLN A 49 -31.54 20.90 0.20
C GLN A 49 -30.30 20.24 -0.40
N VAL A 50 -29.61 20.96 -1.28
CA VAL A 50 -28.32 20.54 -1.83
C VAL A 50 -27.21 20.94 -0.87
N ARG A 51 -26.49 19.93 -0.37
CA ARG A 51 -25.32 20.13 0.50
C ARG A 51 -24.04 19.85 -0.26
N ARG A 52 -23.07 20.74 -0.04
CA ARG A 52 -21.75 20.62 -0.62
C ARG A 52 -20.80 19.95 0.37
N HIS A 53 -20.20 18.84 -0.04
CA HIS A 53 -19.14 18.16 0.71
C HIS A 53 -17.81 18.37 0.00
N VAL A 54 -16.83 18.89 0.71
CA VAL A 54 -15.48 19.12 0.18
C VAL A 54 -14.54 18.16 0.89
N PHE A 55 -13.86 17.34 0.11
CA PHE A 55 -12.79 16.47 0.58
C PHE A 55 -11.45 17.03 0.12
N GLU A 56 -10.60 17.39 1.06
CA GLU A 56 -9.21 17.72 0.74
C GLU A 56 -8.39 16.41 0.68
N SER A 57 -7.55 16.30 -0.35
CA SER A 57 -6.68 15.14 -0.51
C SER A 57 -5.72 15.01 0.69
N PRO A 58 -5.57 13.82 1.30
CA PRO A 58 -4.59 13.58 2.34
C PRO A 58 -3.16 13.93 1.90
N LEU A 59 -2.81 13.68 0.63
CA LEU A 59 -1.51 14.04 0.08
C LEU A 59 -1.30 15.57 0.07
N VAL A 60 -2.31 16.33 -0.39
CA VAL A 60 -2.26 17.80 -0.38
C VAL A 60 -2.09 18.34 1.04
N ARG A 61 -2.77 17.77 2.02
CA ARG A 61 -2.62 18.13 3.43
C ARG A 61 -1.20 17.85 3.95
N LEU A 62 -0.67 16.68 3.66
CA LEU A 62 0.71 16.32 4.02
C LEU A 62 1.72 17.28 3.41
N MET A 63 1.52 17.69 2.15
CA MET A 63 2.39 18.66 1.48
C MET A 63 2.30 20.04 2.11
N LYS A 64 1.09 20.55 2.35
CA LYS A 64 0.84 21.91 2.89
C LYS A 64 1.25 22.04 4.36
N ASP A 65 0.83 21.09 5.19
CA ASP A 65 0.91 21.23 6.64
C ASP A 65 2.16 20.56 7.23
N CYS A 66 2.68 19.53 6.55
CA CYS A 66 3.79 18.72 7.05
C CYS A 66 5.05 18.79 6.19
N GLY A 67 5.03 19.52 5.07
CA GLY A 67 6.18 19.71 4.17
C GLY A 67 6.59 18.46 3.42
N TYR A 68 5.67 17.51 3.19
CA TYR A 68 5.93 16.37 2.33
C TYR A 68 6.02 16.77 0.87
N ARG A 69 6.72 15.98 0.09
CA ARG A 69 6.88 16.15 -1.36
C ARG A 69 6.54 14.85 -2.09
N ASP A 70 5.82 14.99 -3.18
CA ASP A 70 5.74 13.93 -4.17
C ASP A 70 7.11 13.81 -4.86
N ILE A 71 7.62 12.58 -4.97
CA ILE A 71 8.96 12.35 -5.56
C ILE A 71 8.90 12.06 -7.06
N TYR A 72 7.74 12.20 -7.68
CA TYR A 72 7.61 12.08 -9.13
C TYR A 72 8.07 13.38 -9.81
N ALA A 73 9.07 13.24 -10.70
CA ALA A 73 9.46 14.30 -11.62
C ALA A 73 9.13 13.84 -13.04
N ASP A 74 8.36 14.65 -13.77
CA ASP A 74 8.01 14.39 -15.18
C ASP A 74 7.42 13.00 -15.46
N GLY A 75 6.63 12.48 -14.50
CA GLY A 75 6.01 11.16 -14.61
C GLY A 75 6.91 9.98 -14.25
N ALA A 76 8.16 10.22 -13.88
CA ALA A 76 9.10 9.19 -13.45
C ALA A 76 9.54 9.37 -12.00
N GLU A 77 9.89 8.28 -11.34
CA GLU A 77 10.47 8.33 -10.00
C GLU A 77 11.85 9.01 -10.01
N MET A 78 12.13 9.77 -8.95
CA MET A 78 13.42 10.44 -8.82
C MET A 78 14.56 9.42 -8.67
N ALA A 79 15.57 9.52 -9.54
CA ALA A 79 16.73 8.63 -9.54
C ALA A 79 17.85 9.06 -8.56
N GLY A 80 17.71 10.16 -7.84
CA GLY A 80 18.73 10.75 -6.99
C GLY A 80 18.35 10.76 -5.51
N PRO A 81 19.02 11.61 -4.72
CA PRO A 81 18.69 11.78 -3.31
C PRO A 81 17.23 12.21 -3.11
N VAL A 82 16.55 11.54 -2.19
CA VAL A 82 15.13 11.77 -1.88
C VAL A 82 15.02 12.45 -0.51
N PRO A 83 14.16 13.48 -0.36
CA PRO A 83 13.93 14.10 0.93
C PRO A 83 13.31 13.12 1.94
N ALA A 84 13.61 13.28 3.23
CA ALA A 84 13.04 12.47 4.29
C ALA A 84 11.50 12.54 4.36
N ARG A 85 10.92 13.69 4.02
CA ARG A 85 9.46 13.89 3.93
C ARG A 85 9.00 13.72 2.49
N SER A 86 8.93 12.48 2.04
CA SER A 86 8.53 12.13 0.68
C SER A 86 7.33 11.20 0.68
N VAL A 87 6.51 11.31 -0.35
CA VAL A 87 5.49 10.33 -0.70
C VAL A 87 5.92 9.61 -1.96
N VAL A 88 6.03 8.29 -1.85
CA VAL A 88 6.45 7.36 -2.91
C VAL A 88 5.27 6.48 -3.26
N ILE A 89 4.99 6.28 -4.53
CA ILE A 89 3.99 5.30 -4.98
C ILE A 89 4.68 4.01 -5.33
N TYR A 90 4.21 2.90 -4.75
CA TYR A 90 4.63 1.57 -5.19
C TYR A 90 3.71 1.06 -6.30
N ARG A 91 4.20 1.07 -7.53
CA ARG A 91 3.44 0.76 -8.76
C ARG A 91 3.62 -0.68 -9.22
N TYR A 92 3.47 -1.65 -8.33
CA TYR A 92 3.62 -3.08 -8.65
C TYR A 92 2.62 -3.57 -9.70
N TYR A 93 1.51 -2.88 -9.86
CA TYR A 93 0.46 -3.18 -10.82
C TYR A 93 0.80 -2.76 -12.26
N ASP A 94 1.79 -1.89 -12.45
CA ASP A 94 2.26 -1.50 -13.79
C ASP A 94 2.69 -2.72 -14.63
N SER A 95 3.20 -3.78 -13.98
CA SER A 95 3.54 -5.03 -14.65
C SER A 95 2.35 -5.72 -15.34
N ALA A 96 1.13 -5.48 -14.83
CA ALA A 96 -0.11 -6.03 -15.38
C ALA A 96 -0.67 -5.22 -16.55
N ASP A 97 -0.23 -3.97 -16.71
CA ASP A 97 -0.62 -3.11 -17.81
C ASP A 97 0.19 -3.45 -19.07
N PRO A 98 -0.45 -3.68 -20.23
CA PRO A 98 0.25 -4.03 -21.47
C PRO A 98 1.23 -2.97 -21.97
N ASP A 99 0.93 -1.69 -21.71
CA ASP A 99 1.73 -0.58 -22.21
C ASP A 99 2.91 -0.26 -21.28
N LEU A 100 2.77 -0.53 -19.99
CA LEU A 100 3.77 -0.18 -18.97
C LEU A 100 4.63 -1.38 -18.53
N GLY A 101 4.09 -2.62 -18.52
CA GLY A 101 4.77 -3.76 -17.93
C GLY A 101 4.63 -5.11 -18.63
N GLY A 102 4.01 -5.17 -19.79
CA GLY A 102 3.90 -6.42 -20.55
C GLY A 102 2.70 -7.31 -20.18
N GLY A 103 1.74 -6.81 -19.45
CA GLY A 103 0.41 -7.42 -19.26
C GLY A 103 0.37 -8.60 -18.29
N LYS A 104 1.38 -8.80 -17.42
CA LYS A 104 1.41 -9.90 -16.46
C LYS A 104 1.40 -9.40 -15.03
N ALA A 105 0.32 -9.67 -14.32
CA ALA A 105 0.20 -9.32 -12.90
C ALA A 105 1.19 -10.10 -12.02
N LEU A 106 1.77 -9.41 -11.03
CA LEU A 106 2.61 -10.04 -10.01
C LEU A 106 1.75 -10.80 -8.99
N SER A 107 2.29 -11.89 -8.45
CA SER A 107 1.71 -12.51 -7.26
C SER A 107 1.83 -11.57 -6.06
N ILE A 108 1.00 -11.76 -5.02
CA ILE A 108 1.08 -10.99 -3.77
C ILE A 108 2.48 -11.11 -3.14
N THR A 109 3.08 -12.31 -3.21
CA THR A 109 4.44 -12.55 -2.70
C THR A 109 5.48 -11.76 -3.48
N ALA A 110 5.46 -11.80 -4.81
CA ALA A 110 6.40 -11.04 -5.64
C ALA A 110 6.22 -9.52 -5.46
N ALA A 111 4.97 -9.05 -5.32
CA ALA A 111 4.71 -7.65 -5.01
C ALA A 111 5.24 -7.25 -3.62
N ALA A 112 5.18 -8.16 -2.64
CA ALA A 112 5.71 -7.91 -1.31
C ALA A 112 7.25 -7.91 -1.27
N GLU A 113 7.90 -8.75 -2.08
CA GLU A 113 9.35 -8.71 -2.29
C GLU A 113 9.80 -7.39 -2.92
N GLY A 114 9.09 -6.94 -3.96
CA GLY A 114 9.36 -5.63 -4.58
C GLY A 114 9.14 -4.46 -3.62
N LEU A 115 8.17 -4.55 -2.71
CA LEU A 115 7.97 -3.55 -1.65
C LEU A 115 9.17 -3.51 -0.69
N ARG A 116 9.71 -4.67 -0.30
CA ARG A 116 10.95 -4.76 0.49
C ARG A 116 12.10 -4.05 -0.22
N ASP A 117 12.28 -4.36 -1.48
CA ASP A 117 13.38 -3.80 -2.28
C ASP A 117 13.25 -2.28 -2.43
N LEU A 118 12.01 -1.77 -2.62
CA LEU A 118 11.72 -0.34 -2.64
C LEU A 118 12.06 0.33 -1.29
N ILE A 119 11.75 -0.30 -0.16
CA ILE A 119 12.10 0.23 1.17
C ILE A 119 13.62 0.37 1.31
N HIS A 120 14.40 -0.61 0.88
CA HIS A 120 15.86 -0.56 0.91
C HIS A 120 16.43 0.49 -0.06
N GLN A 121 15.88 0.59 -1.26
CA GLN A 121 16.24 1.64 -2.21
C GLN A 121 15.99 3.02 -1.62
N LEU A 122 14.81 3.25 -1.07
CA LEU A 122 14.43 4.52 -0.45
C LEU A 122 15.33 4.85 0.75
N ARG A 123 15.69 3.86 1.56
CA ARG A 123 16.67 4.03 2.65
C ARG A 123 17.99 4.57 2.13
N THR A 124 18.49 4.00 1.05
CA THR A 124 19.74 4.45 0.42
C THR A 124 19.61 5.87 -0.16
N GLN A 125 18.51 6.17 -0.84
CA GLN A 125 18.27 7.49 -1.46
C GLN A 125 18.07 8.59 -0.41
N VAL A 126 17.44 8.29 0.72
CA VAL A 126 17.18 9.28 1.79
C VAL A 126 18.42 9.49 2.67
N CYS A 127 19.09 8.42 3.03
CA CYS A 127 20.17 8.47 4.02
C CYS A 127 21.56 8.65 3.40
N GLY A 128 21.76 8.22 2.15
CA GLY A 128 23.09 8.18 1.53
C GLY A 128 24.06 7.36 2.41
N THR A 129 25.18 7.95 2.76
CA THR A 129 26.21 7.36 3.62
C THR A 129 26.14 7.83 5.09
N ASP A 130 25.13 8.58 5.47
CA ASP A 130 24.96 9.08 6.84
C ASP A 130 24.55 7.93 7.79
N ALA A 131 25.49 7.49 8.63
CA ALA A 131 25.30 6.38 9.54
C ALA A 131 24.18 6.64 10.57
N GLN A 132 24.01 7.87 11.03
CA GLN A 132 22.96 8.24 11.97
C GLN A 132 21.60 8.19 11.29
N ALA A 133 21.49 8.72 10.07
CA ALA A 133 20.26 8.63 9.28
C ALA A 133 19.88 7.16 8.98
N LEU A 134 20.85 6.33 8.60
CA LEU A 134 20.65 4.91 8.35
C LEU A 134 20.12 4.14 9.58
N GLN A 135 20.57 4.50 10.78
CA GLN A 135 20.12 3.90 12.03
C GLN A 135 18.68 4.31 12.39
N HIS A 136 18.28 5.56 12.09
CA HIS A 136 16.97 6.11 12.45
C HIS A 136 15.95 6.00 11.31
N PHE A 137 16.35 5.47 10.17
CA PHE A 137 15.44 5.36 9.02
C PHE A 137 14.25 4.48 9.33
N LYS A 138 13.07 4.99 9.00
CA LYS A 138 11.79 4.31 9.03
C LYS A 138 10.96 4.76 7.83
N VAL A 139 9.93 3.98 7.50
CA VAL A 139 8.88 4.35 6.54
C VAL A 139 7.50 4.20 7.17
N HIS A 140 6.53 4.91 6.64
CA HIS A 140 5.11 4.64 6.84
C HIS A 140 4.56 3.96 5.59
N LEU A 141 3.73 2.94 5.77
CA LEU A 141 2.99 2.31 4.68
C LEU A 141 1.54 2.80 4.72
N VAL A 142 1.05 3.28 3.59
CA VAL A 142 -0.36 3.65 3.39
C VAL A 142 -0.88 2.82 2.24
N ALA A 143 -1.87 1.99 2.50
CA ALA A 143 -2.31 0.99 1.53
C ALA A 143 -3.83 0.99 1.33
N HIS A 144 -4.25 0.75 0.09
CA HIS A 144 -5.66 0.64 -0.28
C HIS A 144 -5.97 -0.76 -0.81
N SER A 145 -7.12 -1.33 -0.39
CA SER A 145 -7.63 -2.60 -0.92
C SER A 145 -6.58 -3.73 -0.87
N MET A 146 -6.33 -4.41 -1.98
CA MET A 146 -5.32 -5.47 -2.12
C MET A 146 -3.90 -5.01 -1.74
N GLY A 147 -3.58 -3.71 -1.89
CA GLY A 147 -2.29 -3.17 -1.44
C GLY A 147 -2.02 -3.39 0.04
N GLY A 148 -3.06 -3.42 0.88
CA GLY A 148 -2.92 -3.78 2.30
C GLY A 148 -2.55 -5.24 2.53
N LEU A 149 -2.93 -6.15 1.61
CA LEU A 149 -2.51 -7.56 1.66
C LEU A 149 -1.05 -7.72 1.23
N VAL A 150 -0.58 -6.92 0.27
CA VAL A 150 0.85 -6.83 -0.09
C VAL A 150 1.67 -6.37 1.12
N CYS A 151 1.23 -5.31 1.80
CA CYS A 151 1.89 -4.86 3.04
C CYS A 151 1.91 -5.94 4.12
N ARG A 152 0.80 -6.65 4.31
CA ARG A 152 0.73 -7.76 5.28
C ARG A 152 1.64 -8.92 4.91
N CYS A 153 1.68 -9.30 3.63
CA CYS A 153 2.60 -10.34 3.15
C CYS A 153 4.06 -9.96 3.47
N PHE A 154 4.46 -8.74 3.20
CA PHE A 154 5.77 -8.22 3.59
C PHE A 154 6.01 -8.30 5.11
N LEU A 155 5.02 -7.92 5.94
CA LEU A 155 5.17 -7.86 7.40
C LEU A 155 5.13 -9.23 8.10
N GLN A 156 4.57 -10.27 7.46
CA GLN A 156 4.27 -11.54 8.13
C GLN A 156 5.03 -12.74 7.55
N ASN A 157 5.29 -12.75 6.24
CA ASN A 157 5.89 -13.89 5.57
C ASN A 157 7.42 -13.87 5.72
N ASP A 158 7.96 -14.83 6.48
CA ASP A 158 9.41 -14.96 6.72
C ASP A 158 10.20 -15.32 5.44
N ALA A 159 9.54 -15.83 4.39
CA ALA A 159 10.18 -16.05 3.10
C ALA A 159 10.36 -14.74 2.29
N VAL A 160 9.61 -13.69 2.63
CA VAL A 160 9.63 -12.39 1.94
C VAL A 160 10.52 -11.39 2.66
N SER A 161 10.45 -11.33 3.98
CA SER A 161 11.14 -10.30 4.78
C SER A 161 11.71 -10.87 6.08
N THR A 162 12.82 -10.29 6.51
CA THR A 162 13.44 -10.57 7.80
C THR A 162 12.85 -9.67 8.90
N PRO A 163 13.09 -9.97 10.19
CA PRO A 163 12.74 -9.06 11.29
C PRO A 163 13.36 -7.65 11.14
N ASP A 164 14.57 -7.55 10.58
CA ASP A 164 15.25 -6.27 10.35
C ASP A 164 14.55 -5.45 9.26
N ASP A 165 14.05 -6.09 8.19
CA ASP A 165 13.24 -5.41 7.15
C ASP A 165 11.96 -4.85 7.74
N ARG A 166 11.25 -5.64 8.55
CA ARG A 166 10.00 -5.23 9.23
C ARG A 166 10.24 -4.10 10.23
N ALA A 167 11.41 -4.11 10.86
CA ALA A 167 11.82 -3.06 11.79
C ALA A 167 11.96 -1.69 11.11
N LEU A 168 12.14 -1.63 9.78
CA LEU A 168 12.13 -0.38 9.02
C LEU A 168 10.75 0.25 8.89
N VAL A 169 9.67 -0.46 9.19
CA VAL A 169 8.30 0.09 9.14
C VAL A 169 7.93 0.72 10.48
N SER A 170 7.55 2.00 10.45
CA SER A 170 7.08 2.72 11.64
C SER A 170 5.58 2.47 11.90
N LYS A 171 4.74 2.77 10.91
CA LYS A 171 3.27 2.60 10.99
C LYS A 171 2.72 2.11 9.68
N VAL A 172 1.58 1.43 9.75
CA VAL A 172 0.81 0.95 8.59
C VAL A 172 -0.62 1.47 8.69
N PHE A 173 -1.12 2.03 7.61
CA PHE A 173 -2.50 2.47 7.47
C PHE A 173 -3.13 1.78 6.28
N THR A 174 -4.22 1.07 6.48
CA THR A 174 -4.94 0.36 5.42
C THR A 174 -6.35 0.90 5.27
N TYR A 175 -6.80 1.04 4.02
CA TYR A 175 -8.14 1.50 3.66
C TYR A 175 -8.84 0.43 2.85
N ALA A 176 -10.06 0.08 3.23
CA ALA A 176 -10.90 -0.89 2.50
C ALA A 176 -10.16 -2.19 2.15
N THR A 177 -9.21 -2.62 2.98
CA THR A 177 -8.45 -3.86 2.77
C THR A 177 -9.23 -5.04 3.32
N PRO A 178 -9.48 -6.09 2.52
CA PRO A 178 -10.21 -7.28 2.97
C PRO A 178 -9.30 -8.21 3.80
N HIS A 179 -8.97 -7.79 5.03
CA HIS A 179 -8.00 -8.47 5.91
C HIS A 179 -8.37 -9.92 6.25
N ASN A 180 -9.63 -10.28 6.17
CA ASN A 180 -10.12 -11.64 6.41
C ASN A 180 -10.71 -12.28 5.14
N GLY A 181 -10.26 -11.84 3.97
CA GLY A 181 -10.79 -12.30 2.70
C GLY A 181 -12.15 -11.70 2.33
N ILE A 182 -12.69 -12.15 1.22
CA ILE A 182 -14.02 -11.74 0.74
C ILE A 182 -14.96 -12.92 0.84
N GLU A 183 -16.16 -12.69 1.35
CA GLU A 183 -17.24 -13.66 1.40
C GLU A 183 -18.33 -13.31 0.37
N MET A 184 -18.76 -14.31 -0.39
CA MET A 184 -19.90 -14.20 -1.30
C MET A 184 -20.99 -15.16 -0.83
N ALA A 185 -22.18 -14.65 -0.60
CA ALA A 185 -23.33 -15.42 -0.11
C ALA A 185 -23.04 -16.23 1.18
N GLY A 186 -22.25 -15.68 2.11
CA GLY A 186 -21.88 -16.33 3.37
C GLY A 186 -20.79 -17.39 3.27
N LEU A 187 -20.23 -17.60 2.08
CA LEU A 187 -19.11 -18.51 1.84
C LEU A 187 -17.88 -17.69 1.40
N ASN A 188 -16.70 -18.09 1.87
CA ASN A 188 -15.45 -17.50 1.36
C ASN A 188 -15.32 -17.81 -0.14
N VAL A 189 -14.74 -16.88 -0.91
CA VAL A 189 -14.59 -16.99 -2.37
C VAL A 189 -14.04 -18.36 -2.73
N PRO A 190 -14.77 -19.16 -3.54
CA PRO A 190 -14.28 -20.47 -3.95
C PRO A 190 -13.04 -20.34 -4.83
N ALA A 191 -12.02 -21.16 -4.57
CA ALA A 191 -10.78 -21.21 -5.36
C ALA A 191 -10.98 -21.59 -6.84
N LEU A 192 -12.19 -22.00 -7.21
CA LEU A 192 -12.56 -22.54 -8.53
C LEU A 192 -13.14 -21.53 -9.52
N LEU A 193 -13.35 -20.26 -9.12
CA LEU A 193 -14.04 -19.29 -9.98
C LEU A 193 -13.19 -18.74 -11.14
N GLY A 194 -11.96 -19.22 -11.36
CA GLY A 194 -11.16 -18.92 -12.57
C GLY A 194 -10.81 -17.44 -12.79
N LEU A 195 -11.26 -16.56 -11.91
CA LEU A 195 -10.90 -15.16 -11.87
C LEU A 195 -9.66 -15.06 -10.99
N TRP A 196 -8.50 -15.00 -11.61
CA TRP A 196 -7.19 -15.07 -10.95
C TRP A 196 -7.08 -14.15 -9.74
N ASP A 197 -7.64 -12.95 -9.81
CA ASP A 197 -7.56 -11.95 -8.76
C ASP A 197 -8.48 -12.23 -7.57
N MET A 198 -9.66 -12.83 -7.80
CA MET A 198 -10.58 -13.19 -6.71
C MET A 198 -10.01 -14.28 -5.81
N ASN A 199 -9.16 -15.15 -6.36
CA ASN A 199 -8.52 -16.22 -5.61
C ASN A 199 -7.57 -15.68 -4.52
N ASN A 200 -6.98 -14.51 -4.74
CA ASN A 200 -6.13 -13.84 -3.75
C ASN A 200 -6.88 -13.49 -2.45
N PHE A 201 -8.21 -13.44 -2.47
CA PHE A 201 -9.07 -13.18 -1.31
C PHE A 201 -9.65 -14.44 -0.67
N ASN A 202 -9.29 -15.62 -1.18
CA ASN A 202 -9.61 -16.90 -0.55
C ASN A 202 -8.73 -17.09 0.70
N ARG A 203 -9.33 -17.39 1.86
CA ARG A 203 -8.61 -17.50 3.13
C ARG A 203 -7.48 -18.52 3.12
N LYS A 204 -7.66 -19.66 2.44
CA LYS A 204 -6.60 -20.67 2.32
C LYS A 204 -5.40 -20.16 1.51
N VAL A 205 -5.67 -19.45 0.42
CA VAL A 205 -4.64 -18.81 -0.41
C VAL A 205 -3.98 -17.69 0.39
N MET A 206 -4.77 -16.89 1.09
CA MET A 206 -4.29 -15.81 1.95
C MET A 206 -3.36 -16.33 3.05
N ALA A 207 -3.73 -17.41 3.74
CA ALA A 207 -2.89 -18.01 4.75
C ALA A 207 -1.52 -18.38 4.17
N GLY A 208 -1.46 -18.95 2.98
CA GLY A 208 -0.22 -19.31 2.31
C GLY A 208 0.72 -18.11 2.08
N TYR A 209 0.24 -17.06 1.41
CA TYR A 209 1.10 -15.89 1.16
C TYR A 209 1.32 -14.98 2.38
N LEU A 210 0.47 -15.07 3.41
CA LEU A 210 0.68 -14.37 4.67
C LEU A 210 1.60 -15.13 5.64
N GLY A 211 2.00 -16.37 5.31
CA GLY A 211 2.82 -17.20 6.19
C GLY A 211 2.09 -17.65 7.45
N LEU A 212 0.75 -17.72 7.40
CA LEU A 212 -0.07 -18.16 8.51
C LEU A 212 -0.24 -19.69 8.50
N PRO A 213 -0.46 -20.33 9.67
CA PRO A 213 -0.84 -21.74 9.73
C PRO A 213 -2.13 -21.99 8.93
N ASP A 214 -2.34 -23.22 8.50
CA ASP A 214 -3.40 -23.65 7.58
C ASP A 214 -4.76 -22.95 7.83
N GLY A 215 -5.18 -22.15 6.87
CA GLY A 215 -6.24 -21.18 6.99
C GLY A 215 -7.64 -21.72 6.84
N SER A 216 -8.05 -22.63 7.72
CA SER A 216 -9.46 -23.02 7.84
C SER A 216 -10.31 -22.01 8.62
N GLY A 217 -9.70 -20.95 9.16
CA GLY A 217 -10.35 -19.96 10.02
C GLY A 217 -10.13 -18.52 9.55
N ARG A 218 -10.00 -17.61 10.50
CA ARG A 218 -9.69 -16.20 10.27
C ARG A 218 -8.22 -16.02 9.89
N VAL A 219 -7.96 -15.12 8.94
CA VAL A 219 -6.61 -14.80 8.43
C VAL A 219 -6.24 -13.34 8.67
N ASP A 220 -6.92 -12.65 9.56
CA ASP A 220 -6.72 -11.24 9.90
C ASP A 220 -5.70 -11.00 11.03
N SER A 221 -5.06 -12.04 11.54
CA SER A 221 -3.99 -11.94 12.52
C SER A 221 -2.68 -11.42 11.91
N LEU A 222 -1.90 -10.65 12.68
CA LEU A 222 -0.51 -10.28 12.35
C LEU A 222 0.50 -11.32 12.83
N ASP A 223 0.04 -12.40 13.46
CA ASP A 223 0.85 -13.54 13.94
C ASP A 223 2.05 -13.14 14.82
N GLY A 224 1.91 -12.06 15.59
CA GLY A 224 3.00 -11.54 16.43
C GLY A 224 4.20 -10.98 15.67
N LYS A 225 4.18 -10.96 14.34
CA LYS A 225 5.29 -10.51 13.49
C LYS A 225 5.43 -8.99 13.42
N PHE A 226 4.35 -8.27 13.69
CA PHE A 226 4.31 -6.82 13.72
C PHE A 226 3.43 -6.33 14.87
N ASP A 227 3.80 -5.20 15.49
CA ASP A 227 3.07 -4.62 16.60
C ASP A 227 1.69 -4.09 16.15
N PRO A 228 0.58 -4.65 16.66
CA PRO A 228 -0.76 -4.23 16.27
C PRO A 228 -1.08 -2.77 16.64
N GLN A 229 -0.39 -2.18 17.61
CA GLN A 229 -0.57 -0.77 17.97
C GLN A 229 -0.04 0.20 16.90
N ARG A 230 0.73 -0.33 15.95
CA ARG A 230 1.25 0.43 14.80
C ARG A 230 0.54 0.11 13.49
N PHE A 231 -0.52 -0.69 13.55
CA PHE A 231 -1.30 -1.11 12.38
C PHE A 231 -2.74 -0.60 12.49
N PHE A 232 -3.13 0.30 11.59
CA PHE A 232 -4.41 1.01 11.60
C PHE A 232 -5.26 0.59 10.40
N CYS A 233 -6.48 0.12 10.67
CA CYS A 233 -7.45 -0.26 9.64
C CYS A 233 -8.58 0.76 9.58
N PHE A 234 -8.83 1.27 8.38
CA PHE A 234 -9.98 2.11 8.06
C PHE A 234 -10.90 1.34 7.12
N VAL A 235 -12.18 1.24 7.48
CA VAL A 235 -13.21 0.49 6.75
C VAL A 235 -14.10 1.44 5.98
#